data_72c89299970b8766a0aeb004515807db
#
_entry.id   72c89299970b8766a0aeb004515807db
#
_cell.length_a   1.000
_cell.length_b   1.000
_cell.length_c   1.000
_cell.angle_alpha   90.00
_cell.angle_beta   90.00
_cell.angle_gamma   90.00
#
_symmetry.space_group_name_H-M   'P 1'
#
loop_
_entity.id
_entity.type
_entity.pdbx_description
1 polymer ?
#
loop_
_entity_poly.entity_id
_entity_poly.type
_entity_poly.pdbx_seq_one_letter_code
_entity_poly.pdbx_strand_id
1 'polypeptide(L)'
;MKLLSLTTLRELARLSLPMVVSHGSFAVMVFSDRWFLAQIDSVHVAAAMGGGVAMFFCISFFIGLITYANALVAQYYGAGDFHKCSKVVTQGFLIALMSLPFLALIGYGMGQAFDHLGHDSTQVSLEQAYFYTLMLGSAFMLLKACLASYFAGIGRTQVVMITDVLAIFVNIPLSWLLIFGKFGLPELGIVGAGLGTVTATAFAIGLYLLFYLARDHRAQFSVSKSWGIEPGILRRYLRLGTPSAVESFMNTATFNLFLLMFQSYGVVQGAAMAIVFNWDMLSFIPMIGLNIGVMTLIGRFVGAGDMARANQVISSGLILSLGYTGTLATLFLIFRVDLINVFATPDEHFGEIRELASIMMLGLTTYMMADAIILICGGALRGAGDTRWIMFTSTSVHWLMLIAQYFVIVKWRAGPLVSWWVFVVMLISLAFIYAARLFRGRWRQPERLARVMQE
;
A
#
# COMPACT_ATOMS: atom_id res chain seq x y z
N MET A 1 30.48 -17.05 -4.67
CA MET A 1 29.65 -16.35 -3.66
C MET A 1 28.33 -17.08 -3.55
N LYS A 2 27.94 -17.59 -2.36
CA LYS A 2 26.65 -18.26 -2.18
C LYS A 2 25.55 -17.22 -2.36
N LEU A 3 24.80 -17.29 -3.45
CA LEU A 3 23.68 -16.40 -3.75
C LEU A 3 22.49 -16.61 -2.82
N LEU A 4 22.42 -17.74 -2.15
CA LEU A 4 21.36 -18.14 -1.23
C LEU A 4 21.93 -18.48 0.14
N SER A 5 21.29 -17.97 1.18
CA SER A 5 21.59 -18.31 2.58
C SER A 5 20.28 -18.61 3.32
N LEU A 6 20.19 -19.80 3.90
CA LEU A 6 19.04 -20.20 4.71
C LEU A 6 18.82 -19.26 5.90
N THR A 7 19.90 -18.69 6.45
CA THR A 7 19.82 -17.70 7.53
C THR A 7 19.17 -16.41 7.07
N THR A 8 19.56 -15.90 5.89
CA THR A 8 18.96 -14.68 5.30
C THR A 8 17.50 -14.90 4.90
N LEU A 9 17.19 -16.07 4.34
CA LEU A 9 15.81 -16.44 4.00
C LEU A 9 14.92 -16.49 5.24
N ARG A 10 15.40 -17.10 6.33
CA ARG A 10 14.68 -17.15 7.61
C ARG A 10 14.53 -15.76 8.24
N GLU A 11 15.57 -14.92 8.17
CA GLU A 11 15.52 -13.54 8.65
C GLU A 11 14.47 -12.72 7.88
N LEU A 12 14.47 -12.82 6.56
CA LEU A 12 13.48 -12.16 5.71
C LEU A 12 12.05 -12.65 6.01
N ALA A 13 11.84 -13.96 6.12
CA ALA A 13 10.52 -14.51 6.45
C ALA A 13 10.04 -14.02 7.83
N ARG A 14 10.94 -13.99 8.83
CA ARG A 14 10.64 -13.52 10.19
C ARG A 14 10.24 -12.04 10.23
N LEU A 15 10.81 -11.21 9.37
CA LEU A 15 10.44 -9.79 9.27
C LEU A 15 9.18 -9.58 8.45
N SER A 16 9.00 -10.34 7.37
CA SER A 16 7.90 -10.17 6.45
C SER A 16 6.57 -10.73 6.97
N LEU A 17 6.58 -11.88 7.67
CA LEU A 17 5.36 -12.53 8.14
C LEU A 17 4.51 -11.63 9.06
N PRO A 18 5.07 -10.94 10.08
CA PRO A 18 4.30 -9.97 10.86
C PRO A 18 3.71 -8.85 10.01
N MET A 19 4.41 -8.39 8.97
CA MET A 19 3.90 -7.35 8.07
C MET A 19 2.75 -7.86 7.19
N VAL A 20 2.80 -9.13 6.77
CA VAL A 20 1.67 -9.79 6.09
C VAL A 20 0.42 -9.79 6.98
N VAL A 21 0.58 -10.18 8.26
CA VAL A 21 -0.52 -10.19 9.22
C VAL A 21 -1.05 -8.78 9.45
N SER A 22 -0.19 -7.77 9.59
CA SER A 22 -0.57 -6.37 9.76
C SER A 22 -1.41 -5.87 8.57
N HIS A 23 -0.96 -6.07 7.33
CA HIS A 23 -1.73 -5.66 6.14
C HIS A 23 -3.02 -6.48 5.96
N GLY A 24 -3.00 -7.78 6.26
CA GLY A 24 -4.20 -8.61 6.29
C GLY A 24 -5.22 -8.12 7.32
N SER A 25 -4.75 -7.68 8.47
CA SER A 25 -5.57 -7.07 9.52
C SER A 25 -6.33 -5.84 9.03
N PHE A 26 -5.66 -4.95 8.30
CA PHE A 26 -6.31 -3.78 7.71
C PHE A 26 -7.42 -4.19 6.72
N ALA A 27 -7.18 -5.22 5.90
CA ALA A 27 -8.20 -5.72 4.99
C ALA A 27 -9.44 -6.27 5.73
N VAL A 28 -9.23 -6.98 6.85
CA VAL A 28 -10.32 -7.45 7.73
C VAL A 28 -11.12 -6.28 8.29
N MET A 29 -10.44 -5.21 8.73
CA MET A 29 -11.08 -4.01 9.24
C MET A 29 -12.00 -3.37 8.19
N VAL A 30 -11.49 -3.14 6.99
CA VAL A 30 -12.27 -2.57 5.88
C VAL A 30 -13.45 -3.46 5.49
N PHE A 31 -13.26 -4.78 5.49
CA PHE A 31 -14.33 -5.74 5.22
C PHE A 31 -15.42 -5.68 6.30
N SER A 32 -15.05 -5.64 7.57
CA SER A 32 -16.01 -5.59 8.69
C SER A 32 -16.86 -4.32 8.65
N ASP A 33 -16.25 -3.16 8.39
CA ASP A 33 -16.99 -1.91 8.27
C ASP A 33 -18.00 -1.97 7.11
N ARG A 34 -17.59 -2.50 5.95
CA ARG A 34 -18.51 -2.68 4.80
C ARG A 34 -19.61 -3.70 5.07
N TRP A 35 -19.30 -4.77 5.81
CA TRP A 35 -20.27 -5.78 6.19
C TRP A 35 -21.34 -5.21 7.14
N PHE A 36 -20.95 -4.37 8.09
CA PHE A 36 -21.91 -3.67 8.95
C PHE A 36 -22.79 -2.70 8.15
N LEU A 37 -22.19 -1.92 7.25
CA LEU A 37 -22.94 -0.98 6.41
C LEU A 37 -23.89 -1.69 5.44
N ALA A 38 -23.55 -2.88 4.97
CA ALA A 38 -24.42 -3.70 4.13
C ALA A 38 -25.70 -4.17 4.87
N GLN A 39 -25.71 -4.18 6.19
CA GLN A 39 -26.91 -4.46 6.99
C GLN A 39 -27.87 -3.29 7.06
N ILE A 40 -27.42 -2.06 6.71
CA ILE A 40 -28.30 -0.90 6.57
C ILE A 40 -28.91 -0.92 5.18
N ASP A 41 -28.11 -0.71 4.12
CA ASP A 41 -28.50 -0.80 2.73
C ASP A 41 -27.28 -0.81 1.79
N SER A 42 -27.53 -1.03 0.48
CA SER A 42 -26.48 -1.05 -0.54
C SER A 42 -25.88 0.34 -0.84
N VAL A 43 -26.63 1.42 -0.60
CA VAL A 43 -26.18 2.80 -0.85
C VAL A 43 -25.08 3.18 0.13
N HIS A 44 -25.20 2.78 1.41
CA HIS A 44 -24.13 2.97 2.42
C HIS A 44 -22.84 2.26 2.04
N VAL A 45 -22.93 1.04 1.48
CA VAL A 45 -21.73 0.31 1.03
C VAL A 45 -21.07 1.01 -0.16
N ALA A 46 -21.87 1.45 -1.14
CA ALA A 46 -21.36 2.19 -2.30
C ALA A 46 -20.72 3.52 -1.87
N ALA A 47 -21.35 4.25 -0.97
CA ALA A 47 -20.85 5.50 -0.42
C ALA A 47 -19.53 5.32 0.37
N ALA A 48 -19.44 4.27 1.20
CA ALA A 48 -18.19 3.96 1.91
C ALA A 48 -17.06 3.58 0.95
N MET A 49 -17.37 2.92 -0.15
CA MET A 49 -16.38 2.59 -1.18
C MET A 49 -15.90 3.86 -1.91
N GLY A 50 -16.82 4.69 -2.39
CA GLY A 50 -16.48 5.95 -3.08
C GLY A 50 -15.69 6.91 -2.20
N GLY A 51 -16.21 7.21 -1.00
CA GLY A 51 -15.54 8.09 -0.03
C GLY A 51 -14.18 7.57 0.44
N GLY A 52 -14.06 6.25 0.65
CA GLY A 52 -12.81 5.62 1.05
C GLY A 52 -11.72 5.67 -0.03
N VAL A 53 -12.08 5.41 -1.29
CA VAL A 53 -11.15 5.50 -2.43
C VAL A 53 -10.70 6.94 -2.64
N ALA A 54 -11.63 7.91 -2.60
CA ALA A 54 -11.31 9.33 -2.71
C ALA A 54 -10.36 9.80 -1.61
N MET A 55 -10.60 9.39 -0.36
CA MET A 55 -9.72 9.71 0.78
C MET A 55 -8.33 9.12 0.58
N PHE A 56 -8.23 7.84 0.21
CA PHE A 56 -6.95 7.19 -0.02
C PHE A 56 -6.16 7.88 -1.15
N PHE A 57 -6.84 8.29 -2.21
CA PHE A 57 -6.24 9.07 -3.29
C PHE A 57 -5.66 10.39 -2.78
N CYS A 58 -6.41 11.15 -1.98
CA CYS A 58 -5.95 12.44 -1.42
C CYS A 58 -4.71 12.29 -0.53
N ILE A 59 -4.61 11.23 0.28
CA ILE A 59 -3.49 11.04 1.19
C ILE A 59 -2.32 10.26 0.58
N SER A 60 -2.47 9.64 -0.60
CA SER A 60 -1.51 8.70 -1.19
C SER A 60 -0.10 9.28 -1.38
N PHE A 61 0.00 10.56 -1.75
CA PHE A 61 1.28 11.27 -1.84
C PHE A 61 1.98 11.34 -0.48
N PHE A 62 1.27 11.80 0.55
CA PHE A 62 1.83 11.98 1.89
C PHE A 62 2.15 10.66 2.57
N ILE A 63 1.30 9.64 2.38
CA ILE A 63 1.59 8.27 2.83
C ILE A 63 2.87 7.75 2.16
N GLY A 64 3.01 7.88 0.84
CA GLY A 64 4.20 7.47 0.11
C GLY A 64 5.47 8.19 0.59
N LEU A 65 5.36 9.49 0.93
CA LEU A 65 6.46 10.25 1.50
C LEU A 65 6.85 9.71 2.89
N ILE A 66 5.88 9.59 3.78
CA ILE A 66 6.11 9.23 5.20
C ILE A 66 6.59 7.79 5.34
N THR A 67 6.05 6.86 4.58
CA THR A 67 6.44 5.44 4.65
C THR A 67 7.88 5.20 4.19
N TYR A 68 8.49 6.13 3.46
CA TYR A 68 9.91 6.07 3.13
C TYR A 68 10.81 6.12 4.39
N ALA A 69 10.30 6.55 5.54
CA ALA A 69 10.97 6.44 6.84
C ALA A 69 11.54 5.05 7.10
N ASN A 70 10.86 3.99 6.64
CA ASN A 70 11.33 2.61 6.79
C ASN A 70 12.75 2.43 6.19
N ALA A 71 12.96 2.83 4.95
CA ALA A 71 14.27 2.71 4.30
C ALA A 71 15.34 3.56 4.99
N LEU A 72 15.01 4.82 5.37
CA LEU A 72 15.95 5.71 6.06
C LEU A 72 16.36 5.15 7.43
N VAL A 73 15.39 4.73 8.22
CA VAL A 73 15.62 4.13 9.55
C VAL A 73 16.45 2.86 9.41
N ALA A 74 16.14 2.00 8.44
CA ALA A 74 16.91 0.78 8.20
C ALA A 74 18.36 1.08 7.83
N GLN A 75 18.62 2.11 7.01
CA GLN A 75 19.97 2.53 6.64
C GLN A 75 20.75 3.08 7.84
N TYR A 76 20.15 3.95 8.67
CA TYR A 76 20.81 4.45 9.90
C TYR A 76 21.03 3.32 10.92
N TYR A 77 20.06 2.42 11.06
CA TYR A 77 20.19 1.25 11.93
C TYR A 77 21.35 0.35 11.49
N GLY A 78 21.48 0.10 10.18
CA GLY A 78 22.58 -0.66 9.60
C GLY A 78 23.94 0.01 9.78
N ALA A 79 24.01 1.34 9.72
CA ALA A 79 25.22 2.14 9.96
C ALA A 79 25.61 2.22 11.44
N GLY A 80 24.75 1.73 12.37
CA GLY A 80 24.99 1.86 13.82
C GLY A 80 24.57 3.22 14.41
N ASP A 81 23.99 4.12 13.60
CA ASP A 81 23.56 5.46 14.01
C ASP A 81 22.17 5.42 14.67
N PHE A 82 22.03 4.70 15.77
CA PHE A 82 20.73 4.44 16.41
C PHE A 82 19.99 5.73 16.81
N HIS A 83 20.72 6.77 17.25
CA HIS A 83 20.08 8.03 17.64
C HIS A 83 19.46 8.77 16.43
N LYS A 84 19.97 8.57 15.21
CA LYS A 84 19.38 9.15 14.00
C LYS A 84 18.09 8.44 13.60
N CYS A 85 17.91 7.16 13.98
CA CYS A 85 16.66 6.46 13.75
C CYS A 85 15.46 7.15 14.42
N SER A 86 15.61 7.61 15.66
CA SER A 86 14.55 8.35 16.37
C SER A 86 14.37 9.78 15.82
N LYS A 87 15.42 10.42 15.33
CA LYS A 87 15.32 11.73 14.66
C LYS A 87 14.49 11.64 13.37
N VAL A 88 14.55 10.54 12.62
CA VAL A 88 13.71 10.32 11.44
C VAL A 88 12.22 10.36 11.82
N VAL A 89 11.83 9.79 12.98
CA VAL A 89 10.43 9.86 13.46
C VAL A 89 10.01 11.30 13.69
N THR A 90 10.85 12.10 14.35
CA THR A 90 10.55 13.52 14.60
C THR A 90 10.38 14.29 13.30
N GLN A 91 11.27 14.07 12.31
CA GLN A 91 11.12 14.68 10.99
C GLN A 91 9.85 14.18 10.25
N GLY A 92 9.54 12.90 10.38
CA GLY A 92 8.31 12.32 9.82
C GLY A 92 7.04 12.93 10.45
N PHE A 93 7.03 13.16 11.76
CA PHE A 93 5.94 13.87 12.44
C PHE A 93 5.83 15.32 11.97
N LEU A 94 6.96 16.01 11.80
CA LEU A 94 6.96 17.36 11.25
C LEU A 94 6.36 17.39 9.84
N ILE A 95 6.77 16.48 8.97
CA ILE A 95 6.20 16.34 7.61
C ILE A 95 4.69 16.06 7.68
N ALA A 96 4.25 15.16 8.57
CA ALA A 96 2.84 14.85 8.76
C ALA A 96 2.04 16.09 9.17
N LEU A 97 2.54 16.87 10.14
CA LEU A 97 1.87 18.10 10.58
C LEU A 97 1.85 19.17 9.50
N MET A 98 2.97 19.35 8.79
CA MET A 98 3.06 20.32 7.68
C MET A 98 2.17 19.93 6.48
N SER A 99 1.82 18.68 6.32
CA SER A 99 0.92 18.23 5.26
C SER A 99 -0.56 18.53 5.54
N LEU A 100 -0.95 18.81 6.78
CA LEU A 100 -2.37 19.00 7.15
C LEU A 100 -3.06 20.16 6.43
N PRO A 101 -2.46 21.35 6.29
CA PRO A 101 -3.08 22.43 5.52
C PRO A 101 -3.33 22.05 4.06
N PHE A 102 -2.40 21.32 3.44
CA PHE A 102 -2.54 20.84 2.07
C PHE A 102 -3.64 19.79 1.97
N LEU A 103 -3.70 18.85 2.92
CA LEU A 103 -4.76 17.84 2.99
C LEU A 103 -6.12 18.46 3.23
N ALA A 104 -6.23 19.50 4.06
CA ALA A 104 -7.47 20.23 4.24
C ALA A 104 -7.95 20.89 2.95
N LEU A 105 -7.04 21.54 2.20
CA LEU A 105 -7.36 22.17 0.93
C LEU A 105 -7.76 21.13 -0.14
N ILE A 106 -7.00 20.04 -0.28
CA ILE A 106 -7.28 18.96 -1.21
C ILE A 106 -8.61 18.27 -0.84
N GLY A 107 -8.82 18.01 0.46
CA GLY A 107 -10.04 17.41 0.97
C GLY A 107 -11.28 18.27 0.72
N TYR A 108 -11.16 19.59 0.88
CA TYR A 108 -12.25 20.51 0.55
C TYR A 108 -12.58 20.43 -0.95
N GLY A 109 -11.57 20.53 -1.82
CA GLY A 109 -11.78 20.44 -3.27
C GLY A 109 -12.36 19.10 -3.73
N MET A 110 -11.88 17.99 -3.18
CA MET A 110 -12.39 16.64 -3.47
C MET A 110 -13.82 16.47 -2.97
N GLY A 111 -14.14 17.03 -1.79
CA GLY A 111 -15.51 17.00 -1.24
C GLY A 111 -16.51 17.69 -2.16
N GLN A 112 -16.14 18.83 -2.78
CA GLN A 112 -16.99 19.50 -3.77
C GLN A 112 -17.10 18.72 -5.09
N ALA A 113 -16.08 17.91 -5.43
CA ALA A 113 -16.11 17.14 -6.66
C ALA A 113 -17.18 16.03 -6.64
N PHE A 114 -17.60 15.54 -5.48
CA PHE A 114 -18.68 14.54 -5.37
C PHE A 114 -19.99 15.03 -5.97
N ASP A 115 -20.30 16.33 -5.87
CA ASP A 115 -21.52 16.92 -6.44
C ASP A 115 -21.57 16.85 -7.98
N HIS A 116 -20.42 16.61 -8.62
CA HIS A 116 -20.28 16.54 -10.07
C HIS A 116 -20.13 15.12 -10.63
N LEU A 117 -20.14 14.09 -9.78
CA LEU A 117 -19.98 12.68 -10.21
C LEU A 117 -21.26 12.09 -10.81
N GLY A 118 -22.42 12.77 -10.69
CA GLY A 118 -23.69 12.28 -11.23
C GLY A 118 -24.34 11.16 -10.42
N HIS A 119 -23.90 10.95 -9.17
CA HIS A 119 -24.54 10.04 -8.25
C HIS A 119 -25.84 10.64 -7.69
N ASP A 120 -26.71 9.77 -7.15
CA ASP A 120 -27.92 10.21 -6.44
C ASP A 120 -27.56 11.09 -5.23
N SER A 121 -28.39 12.09 -4.94
CA SER A 121 -28.15 13.07 -3.87
C SER A 121 -27.94 12.44 -2.48
N THR A 122 -28.63 11.34 -2.19
CA THR A 122 -28.49 10.59 -0.96
C THR A 122 -27.11 9.92 -0.90
N GLN A 123 -26.67 9.30 -1.99
CA GLN A 123 -25.35 8.68 -2.07
C GLN A 123 -24.24 9.73 -1.94
N VAL A 124 -24.35 10.88 -2.63
CA VAL A 124 -23.37 11.97 -2.54
C VAL A 124 -23.23 12.46 -1.09
N SER A 125 -24.34 12.68 -0.39
CA SER A 125 -24.30 13.13 1.01
C SER A 125 -23.61 12.14 1.94
N LEU A 126 -23.82 10.85 1.74
CA LEU A 126 -23.17 9.79 2.49
C LEU A 126 -21.68 9.65 2.14
N GLU A 127 -21.33 9.76 0.85
CA GLU A 127 -19.94 9.77 0.38
C GLU A 127 -19.16 10.93 1.00
N GLN A 128 -19.71 12.14 0.95
CA GLN A 128 -19.11 13.32 1.57
C GLN A 128 -18.96 13.17 3.09
N ALA A 129 -19.99 12.69 3.77
CA ALA A 129 -19.97 12.51 5.23
C ALA A 129 -18.88 11.51 5.64
N TYR A 130 -18.77 10.37 4.96
CA TYR A 130 -17.72 9.37 5.21
C TYR A 130 -16.33 9.90 4.87
N PHE A 131 -16.19 10.50 3.68
CA PHE A 131 -14.95 11.09 3.22
C PHE A 131 -14.39 12.14 4.18
N TYR A 132 -15.22 13.13 4.61
CA TYR A 132 -14.78 14.15 5.54
C TYR A 132 -14.43 13.58 6.93
N THR A 133 -15.17 12.57 7.40
CA THR A 133 -14.86 11.88 8.65
C THR A 133 -13.46 11.24 8.59
N LEU A 134 -13.15 10.54 7.51
CA LEU A 134 -11.84 9.93 7.32
C LEU A 134 -10.73 10.98 7.10
N MET A 135 -11.02 12.06 6.36
CA MET A 135 -10.06 13.16 6.15
C MET A 135 -9.69 13.86 7.45
N LEU A 136 -10.64 14.01 8.38
CA LEU A 136 -10.37 14.51 9.73
C LEU A 136 -9.38 13.59 10.48
N GLY A 137 -9.46 12.28 10.24
CA GLY A 137 -8.54 11.27 10.77
C GLY A 137 -7.20 11.16 10.04
N SER A 138 -6.99 11.88 8.93
CA SER A 138 -5.79 11.76 8.09
C SER A 138 -4.49 12.04 8.85
N ALA A 139 -4.50 12.98 9.79
CA ALA A 139 -3.36 13.26 10.67
C ALA A 139 -2.92 12.00 11.44
N PHE A 140 -3.88 11.30 12.05
CA PHE A 140 -3.60 10.06 12.79
C PHE A 140 -3.08 8.97 11.86
N MET A 141 -3.61 8.86 10.64
CA MET A 141 -3.12 7.89 9.66
C MET A 141 -1.66 8.13 9.28
N LEU A 142 -1.27 9.39 9.07
CA LEU A 142 0.11 9.76 8.74
C LEU A 142 1.07 9.52 9.91
N LEU A 143 0.67 9.89 11.14
CA LEU A 143 1.47 9.65 12.34
C LEU A 143 1.64 8.15 12.62
N LYS A 144 0.55 7.36 12.49
CA LYS A 144 0.60 5.90 12.58
C LYS A 144 1.56 5.31 11.54
N ALA A 145 1.46 5.75 10.28
CA ALA A 145 2.32 5.27 9.19
C ALA A 145 3.81 5.57 9.45
N CYS A 146 4.13 6.73 10.05
CA CYS A 146 5.49 7.07 10.45
C CYS A 146 6.04 6.12 11.51
N LEU A 147 5.26 5.87 12.58
CA LEU A 147 5.66 4.96 13.66
C LEU A 147 5.77 3.51 13.18
N ALA A 148 4.82 3.04 12.38
CA ALA A 148 4.86 1.71 11.77
C ALA A 148 6.11 1.54 10.91
N SER A 149 6.43 2.53 10.07
CA SER A 149 7.62 2.54 9.22
C SER A 149 8.92 2.56 10.04
N TYR A 150 8.93 3.27 11.16
CA TYR A 150 10.04 3.26 12.09
C TYR A 150 10.29 1.87 12.67
N PHE A 151 9.25 1.24 13.25
CA PHE A 151 9.38 -0.09 13.84
C PHE A 151 9.73 -1.16 12.80
N ALA A 152 9.19 -1.06 11.59
CA ALA A 152 9.59 -1.90 10.47
C ALA A 152 11.08 -1.68 10.12
N GLY A 153 11.54 -0.44 10.03
CA GLY A 153 12.92 -0.08 9.69
C GLY A 153 13.96 -0.59 10.67
N ILE A 154 13.68 -0.57 11.98
CA ILE A 154 14.56 -1.18 12.99
C ILE A 154 14.42 -2.71 13.08
N GLY A 155 13.54 -3.31 12.27
CA GLY A 155 13.30 -4.76 12.23
C GLY A 155 12.39 -5.30 13.35
N ARG A 156 11.69 -4.44 14.09
CA ARG A 156 10.70 -4.83 15.11
C ARG A 156 9.29 -4.94 14.51
N THR A 157 9.14 -5.68 13.43
CA THR A 157 7.87 -5.85 12.69
C THR A 157 6.77 -6.52 13.53
N GLN A 158 7.12 -7.28 14.57
CA GLN A 158 6.16 -7.82 15.53
C GLN A 158 5.40 -6.72 16.28
N VAL A 159 6.05 -5.59 16.59
CA VAL A 159 5.36 -4.44 17.21
C VAL A 159 4.28 -3.91 16.28
N VAL A 160 4.59 -3.81 14.97
CA VAL A 160 3.61 -3.36 13.96
C VAL A 160 2.42 -4.31 13.93
N MET A 161 2.69 -5.62 13.81
CA MET A 161 1.64 -6.65 13.80
C MET A 161 0.75 -6.60 15.06
N ILE A 162 1.36 -6.60 16.24
CA ILE A 162 0.60 -6.58 17.50
C ILE A 162 -0.28 -5.34 17.60
N THR A 163 0.27 -4.17 17.28
CA THR A 163 -0.45 -2.91 17.32
C THR A 163 -1.63 -2.91 16.34
N ASP A 164 -1.42 -3.35 15.10
CA ASP A 164 -2.47 -3.36 14.08
C ASP A 164 -3.56 -4.40 14.39
N VAL A 165 -3.18 -5.59 14.89
CA VAL A 165 -4.15 -6.61 15.33
C VAL A 165 -4.98 -6.11 16.51
N LEU A 166 -4.36 -5.47 17.52
CA LEU A 166 -5.11 -4.90 18.64
C LEU A 166 -6.03 -3.76 18.22
N ALA A 167 -5.60 -2.95 17.23
CA ALA A 167 -6.45 -1.90 16.68
C ALA A 167 -7.74 -2.44 16.04
N ILE A 168 -7.71 -3.61 15.41
CA ILE A 168 -8.91 -4.25 14.86
C ILE A 168 -9.88 -4.67 15.98
N PHE A 169 -9.36 -5.24 17.04
CA PHE A 169 -10.19 -5.61 18.19
C PHE A 169 -10.89 -4.41 18.83
N VAL A 170 -10.37 -3.20 18.64
CA VAL A 170 -11.03 -1.95 19.03
C VAL A 170 -11.97 -1.47 17.93
N ASN A 171 -11.53 -1.50 16.66
CA ASN A 171 -12.32 -1.01 15.52
C ASN A 171 -13.64 -1.76 15.38
N ILE A 172 -13.63 -3.10 15.31
CA ILE A 172 -14.84 -3.89 15.01
C ILE A 172 -15.98 -3.63 16.00
N PRO A 173 -15.76 -3.74 17.33
CA PRO A 173 -16.83 -3.44 18.28
C PRO A 173 -17.26 -1.98 18.25
N LEU A 174 -16.31 -1.06 18.13
CA LEU A 174 -16.59 0.37 18.14
C LEU A 174 -17.36 0.82 16.91
N SER A 175 -16.96 0.36 15.71
CA SER A 175 -17.70 0.60 14.46
C SER A 175 -19.12 0.07 14.58
N TRP A 176 -19.31 -1.16 15.08
CA TRP A 176 -20.64 -1.74 15.28
C TRP A 176 -21.49 -0.90 16.25
N LEU A 177 -20.91 -0.47 17.37
CA LEU A 177 -21.59 0.37 18.38
C LEU A 177 -22.04 1.71 17.79
N LEU A 178 -21.16 2.37 17.03
CA LEU A 178 -21.42 3.71 16.48
C LEU A 178 -22.32 3.66 15.23
N ILE A 179 -22.22 2.62 14.43
CA ILE A 179 -23.08 2.45 13.24
C ILE A 179 -24.53 2.28 13.68
N PHE A 180 -24.79 1.37 14.64
CA PHE A 180 -26.12 0.96 15.03
C PHE A 180 -26.67 1.63 16.29
N GLY A 181 -25.93 2.55 16.90
CA GLY A 181 -26.40 3.29 18.08
C GLY A 181 -26.69 2.41 19.29
N LYS A 182 -25.82 1.42 19.57
CA LYS A 182 -26.06 0.49 20.69
C LYS A 182 -25.54 1.06 22.03
N PHE A 183 -26.07 0.53 23.14
CA PHE A 183 -25.69 0.90 24.52
C PHE A 183 -25.84 2.41 24.85
N GLY A 184 -26.81 3.08 24.23
CA GLY A 184 -27.10 4.50 24.50
C GLY A 184 -26.24 5.47 23.68
N LEU A 185 -25.44 4.99 22.76
CA LEU A 185 -24.74 5.82 21.79
C LEU A 185 -25.70 6.24 20.65
N PRO A 186 -25.48 7.40 20.03
CA PRO A 186 -26.27 7.81 18.87
C PRO A 186 -26.00 6.88 17.67
N GLU A 187 -27.03 6.62 16.88
CA GLU A 187 -26.92 5.93 15.61
C GLU A 187 -26.29 6.88 14.57
N LEU A 188 -25.05 6.65 14.21
CA LEU A 188 -24.26 7.51 13.31
C LEU A 188 -24.13 6.94 11.89
N GLY A 189 -24.61 5.72 11.63
CA GLY A 189 -24.53 5.09 10.33
C GLY A 189 -23.12 5.10 9.75
N ILE A 190 -22.98 5.61 8.53
CA ILE A 190 -21.68 5.64 7.81
C ILE A 190 -20.61 6.49 8.52
N VAL A 191 -21.01 7.57 9.19
CA VAL A 191 -20.08 8.39 10.01
C VAL A 191 -19.54 7.57 11.17
N GLY A 192 -20.38 6.69 11.77
CA GLY A 192 -19.95 5.75 12.81
C GLY A 192 -18.84 4.81 12.37
N ALA A 193 -18.92 4.29 11.14
CA ALA A 193 -17.84 3.48 10.54
C ALA A 193 -16.54 4.28 10.42
N GLY A 194 -16.61 5.51 9.90
CA GLY A 194 -15.46 6.41 9.78
C GLY A 194 -14.83 6.73 11.14
N LEU A 195 -15.64 7.09 12.15
CA LEU A 195 -15.16 7.37 13.49
C LEU A 195 -14.56 6.15 14.18
N GLY A 196 -15.12 4.96 13.97
CA GLY A 196 -14.54 3.69 14.43
C GLY A 196 -13.12 3.50 13.92
N THR A 197 -12.92 3.71 12.63
CA THR A 197 -11.60 3.63 11.96
C THR A 197 -10.62 4.70 12.48
N VAL A 198 -11.06 5.94 12.62
CA VAL A 198 -10.22 7.04 13.14
C VAL A 198 -9.81 6.78 14.59
N THR A 199 -10.74 6.34 15.42
CA THR A 199 -10.49 6.05 16.85
C THR A 199 -9.56 4.86 17.01
N ALA A 200 -9.74 3.78 16.24
CA ALA A 200 -8.84 2.64 16.25
C ALA A 200 -7.42 3.03 15.80
N THR A 201 -7.32 3.94 14.82
CA THR A 201 -6.02 4.48 14.38
C THR A 201 -5.35 5.30 15.49
N ALA A 202 -6.10 6.15 16.20
CA ALA A 202 -5.58 6.89 17.35
C ALA A 202 -5.16 5.96 18.49
N PHE A 203 -5.92 4.90 18.77
CA PHE A 203 -5.53 3.86 19.72
C PHE A 203 -4.23 3.17 19.32
N ALA A 204 -4.06 2.83 18.02
CA ALA A 204 -2.82 2.25 17.50
C ALA A 204 -1.62 3.17 17.74
N ILE A 205 -1.77 4.51 17.55
CA ILE A 205 -0.71 5.46 17.87
C ILE A 205 -0.35 5.40 19.35
N GLY A 206 -1.32 5.33 20.23
CA GLY A 206 -1.10 5.17 21.67
C GLY A 206 -0.24 3.92 21.97
N LEU A 207 -0.57 2.78 21.37
CA LEU A 207 0.22 1.55 21.53
C LEU A 207 1.63 1.71 20.96
N TYR A 208 1.79 2.28 19.76
CA TYR A 208 3.12 2.54 19.22
C TYR A 208 3.95 3.44 20.13
N LEU A 209 3.34 4.50 20.70
CA LEU A 209 4.03 5.38 21.63
C LEU A 209 4.43 4.68 22.93
N LEU A 210 3.63 3.74 23.45
CA LEU A 210 4.02 2.91 24.58
C LEU A 210 5.29 2.13 24.30
N PHE A 211 5.40 1.48 23.11
CA PHE A 211 6.61 0.77 22.70
C PHE A 211 7.79 1.73 22.43
N TYR A 212 7.52 2.89 21.82
CA TYR A 212 8.52 3.88 21.46
C TYR A 212 9.14 4.57 22.68
N LEU A 213 8.33 4.83 23.71
CA LEU A 213 8.73 5.49 24.96
C LEU A 213 9.17 4.49 26.04
N ALA A 214 9.11 3.17 25.78
CA ALA A 214 9.58 2.17 26.70
C ALA A 214 11.04 2.42 27.12
N ARG A 215 11.37 2.21 28.38
CA ARG A 215 12.66 2.59 29.00
C ARG A 215 13.87 2.15 28.21
N ASP A 216 13.91 0.86 27.86
CA ASP A 216 15.05 0.28 27.15
C ASP A 216 15.17 0.81 25.73
N HIS A 217 14.03 0.95 25.04
CA HIS A 217 13.96 1.49 23.69
C HIS A 217 14.40 2.96 23.67
N ARG A 218 13.88 3.78 24.61
CA ARG A 218 14.24 5.19 24.75
C ARG A 218 15.73 5.40 25.02
N ALA A 219 16.33 4.51 25.82
CA ALA A 219 17.76 4.55 26.10
C ALA A 219 18.60 4.18 24.87
N GLN A 220 18.25 3.07 24.20
CA GLN A 220 18.96 2.56 23.01
C GLN A 220 18.98 3.56 21.84
N PHE A 221 17.86 4.20 21.57
CA PHE A 221 17.68 5.10 20.44
C PHE A 221 17.77 6.59 20.81
N SER A 222 18.09 6.91 22.07
CA SER A 222 18.18 8.28 22.57
C SER A 222 16.95 9.14 22.26
N VAL A 223 15.76 8.59 22.38
CA VAL A 223 14.47 9.20 21.99
C VAL A 223 14.28 10.57 22.64
N SER A 224 14.72 10.74 23.90
CA SER A 224 14.61 12.02 24.61
C SER A 224 15.39 13.18 23.97
N LYS A 225 16.42 12.85 23.16
CA LYS A 225 17.28 13.82 22.48
C LYS A 225 16.92 13.96 20.99
N SER A 226 15.87 13.29 20.51
CA SER A 226 15.48 13.32 19.11
C SER A 226 14.56 14.48 18.74
N TRP A 227 13.98 15.15 19.74
CA TRP A 227 13.06 16.26 19.54
C TRP A 227 13.80 17.48 18.99
N GLY A 228 13.41 17.89 17.80
CA GLY A 228 14.00 19.04 17.12
C GLY A 228 14.13 18.84 15.61
N ILE A 229 14.22 19.95 14.90
CA ILE A 229 14.42 19.93 13.45
C ILE A 229 15.90 19.62 13.17
N GLU A 230 16.15 18.58 12.40
CA GLU A 230 17.48 18.22 11.92
C GLU A 230 17.51 18.42 10.40
N PRO A 231 18.02 19.55 9.92
CA PRO A 231 17.93 19.92 8.49
C PRO A 231 18.57 18.89 7.54
N GLY A 232 19.66 18.25 7.97
CA GLY A 232 20.34 17.21 7.19
C GLY A 232 19.44 15.99 6.97
N ILE A 233 18.87 15.45 8.05
CA ILE A 233 17.96 14.31 8.00
C ILE A 233 16.69 14.67 7.25
N LEU A 234 16.09 15.83 7.50
CA LEU A 234 14.89 16.30 6.81
C LEU A 234 15.14 16.44 5.30
N ARG A 235 16.25 17.07 4.91
CA ARG A 235 16.63 17.22 3.50
C ARG A 235 16.81 15.85 2.83
N ARG A 236 17.47 14.90 3.50
CA ARG A 236 17.66 13.56 3.00
C ARG A 236 16.33 12.83 2.87
N TYR A 237 15.44 12.95 3.86
CA TYR A 237 14.11 12.37 3.85
C TYR A 237 13.30 12.88 2.66
N LEU A 238 13.23 14.20 2.46
CA LEU A 238 12.52 14.80 1.33
C LEU A 238 13.15 14.42 -0.01
N ARG A 239 14.49 14.45 -0.12
CA ARG A 239 15.23 14.12 -1.35
C ARG A 239 14.96 12.70 -1.85
N LEU A 240 14.85 11.73 -0.93
CA LEU A 240 14.64 10.31 -1.26
C LEU A 240 13.17 9.89 -1.17
N GLY A 241 12.41 10.47 -0.27
CA GLY A 241 11.00 10.17 -0.06
C GLY A 241 10.07 10.81 -1.08
N THR A 242 10.35 12.06 -1.53
CA THR A 242 9.48 12.74 -2.52
C THR A 242 9.36 11.95 -3.84
N PRO A 243 10.44 11.40 -4.44
CA PRO A 243 10.26 10.55 -5.60
C PRO A 243 9.37 9.32 -5.34
N SER A 244 9.48 8.71 -4.17
CA SER A 244 8.62 7.58 -3.78
C SER A 244 7.16 8.01 -3.59
N ALA A 245 6.94 9.21 -3.05
CA ALA A 245 5.60 9.80 -2.92
C ALA A 245 4.95 10.09 -4.27
N VAL A 246 5.68 10.71 -5.19
CA VAL A 246 5.21 10.99 -6.56
C VAL A 246 4.88 9.69 -7.27
N GLU A 247 5.75 8.68 -7.17
CA GLU A 247 5.50 7.35 -7.75
C GLU A 247 4.21 6.75 -7.21
N SER A 248 4.04 6.71 -5.88
CA SER A 248 2.86 6.15 -5.22
C SER A 248 1.58 6.86 -5.66
N PHE A 249 1.58 8.19 -5.66
CA PHE A 249 0.46 9.01 -6.10
C PHE A 249 0.11 8.77 -7.57
N MET A 250 1.12 8.80 -8.46
CA MET A 250 0.91 8.60 -9.89
C MET A 250 0.42 7.19 -10.22
N ASN A 251 0.94 6.16 -9.55
CA ASN A 251 0.48 4.79 -9.71
C ASN A 251 -0.99 4.65 -9.27
N THR A 252 -1.35 5.24 -8.13
CA THR A 252 -2.74 5.25 -7.65
C THR A 252 -3.65 5.98 -8.62
N ALA A 253 -3.22 7.16 -9.13
CA ALA A 253 -3.99 7.93 -10.11
C ALA A 253 -4.21 7.16 -11.41
N THR A 254 -3.14 6.60 -11.97
CA THR A 254 -3.22 5.85 -13.24
C THR A 254 -4.03 4.58 -13.12
N PHE A 255 -3.94 3.88 -12.00
CA PHE A 255 -4.75 2.69 -11.74
C PHE A 255 -6.25 3.03 -11.65
N ASN A 256 -6.62 4.08 -10.91
CA ASN A 256 -8.02 4.52 -10.83
C ASN A 256 -8.55 4.98 -12.20
N LEU A 257 -7.75 5.73 -12.97
CA LEU A 257 -8.13 6.11 -14.33
C LEU A 257 -8.31 4.90 -15.25
N PHE A 258 -7.44 3.90 -15.16
CA PHE A 258 -7.60 2.64 -15.89
C PHE A 258 -8.92 1.94 -15.52
N LEU A 259 -9.25 1.84 -14.22
CA LEU A 259 -10.50 1.25 -13.76
C LEU A 259 -11.72 1.96 -14.34
N LEU A 260 -11.74 3.30 -14.30
CA LEU A 260 -12.82 4.10 -14.86
C LEU A 260 -12.95 3.91 -16.38
N MET A 261 -11.84 3.90 -17.10
CA MET A 261 -11.83 3.65 -18.54
C MET A 261 -12.33 2.24 -18.88
N PHE A 262 -11.94 1.23 -18.12
CA PHE A 262 -12.38 -0.14 -18.34
C PHE A 262 -13.88 -0.32 -18.03
N GLN A 263 -14.38 0.32 -16.97
CA GLN A 263 -15.81 0.31 -16.64
C GLN A 263 -16.69 0.91 -17.72
N SER A 264 -16.16 1.77 -18.60
CA SER A 264 -16.90 2.31 -19.73
C SER A 264 -17.33 1.27 -20.78
N TYR A 265 -16.79 0.04 -20.74
CA TYR A 265 -17.27 -1.07 -21.58
C TYR A 265 -18.66 -1.56 -21.20
N GLY A 266 -19.08 -1.40 -19.93
CA GLY A 266 -20.38 -1.80 -19.43
C GLY A 266 -20.34 -2.55 -18.11
N VAL A 267 -21.53 -2.88 -17.61
CA VAL A 267 -21.72 -3.50 -16.29
C VAL A 267 -21.09 -4.90 -16.23
N VAL A 268 -21.27 -5.72 -17.26
CA VAL A 268 -20.71 -7.10 -17.34
C VAL A 268 -19.19 -7.05 -17.24
N GLN A 269 -18.55 -6.15 -17.98
CA GLN A 269 -17.10 -6.02 -18.03
C GLN A 269 -16.54 -5.49 -16.71
N GLY A 270 -17.21 -4.49 -16.14
CA GLY A 270 -16.87 -3.97 -14.81
C GLY A 270 -17.00 -5.02 -13.70
N ALA A 271 -18.05 -5.82 -13.73
CA ALA A 271 -18.25 -6.91 -12.78
C ALA A 271 -17.19 -8.00 -12.92
N ALA A 272 -16.86 -8.42 -14.15
CA ALA A 272 -15.80 -9.40 -14.40
C ALA A 272 -14.45 -8.92 -13.86
N MET A 273 -14.10 -7.67 -14.14
CA MET A 273 -12.87 -7.06 -13.64
C MET A 273 -12.84 -6.98 -12.10
N ALA A 274 -13.96 -6.62 -11.47
CA ALA A 274 -14.06 -6.53 -10.02
C ALA A 274 -13.82 -7.90 -9.36
N ILE A 275 -14.38 -8.99 -9.93
CA ILE A 275 -14.14 -10.36 -9.45
C ILE A 275 -12.65 -10.71 -9.51
N VAL A 276 -12.01 -10.43 -10.65
CA VAL A 276 -10.58 -10.75 -10.84
C VAL A 276 -9.70 -9.96 -9.88
N PHE A 277 -9.97 -8.66 -9.68
CA PHE A 277 -9.20 -7.86 -8.71
C PHE A 277 -9.47 -8.21 -7.25
N ASN A 278 -10.62 -8.77 -6.90
CA ASN A 278 -10.82 -9.31 -5.54
C ASN A 278 -9.85 -10.48 -5.27
N TRP A 279 -9.64 -11.36 -6.24
CA TRP A 279 -8.67 -12.45 -6.10
C TRP A 279 -7.22 -11.94 -6.17
N ASP A 280 -6.95 -10.92 -6.97
CA ASP A 280 -5.65 -10.26 -7.02
C ASP A 280 -5.25 -9.67 -5.66
N MET A 281 -6.17 -9.00 -4.97
CA MET A 281 -5.93 -8.45 -3.62
C MET A 281 -5.47 -9.53 -2.62
N LEU A 282 -6.02 -10.75 -2.72
CA LEU A 282 -5.59 -11.86 -1.87
C LEU A 282 -4.13 -12.24 -2.11
N SER A 283 -3.67 -12.15 -3.36
CA SER A 283 -2.27 -12.41 -3.72
C SER A 283 -1.33 -11.27 -3.34
N PHE A 284 -1.81 -10.04 -3.48
CA PHE A 284 -1.02 -8.83 -3.35
C PHE A 284 -0.67 -8.48 -1.89
N ILE A 285 -1.59 -8.71 -0.93
CA ILE A 285 -1.38 -8.38 0.48
C ILE A 285 -0.12 -9.04 1.07
N PRO A 286 0.11 -10.36 0.93
CA PRO A 286 1.35 -10.97 1.42
C PRO A 286 2.60 -10.43 0.74
N MET A 287 2.49 -10.05 -0.52
CA MET A 287 3.60 -9.48 -1.29
C MET A 287 4.01 -8.09 -0.80
N ILE A 288 3.06 -7.27 -0.32
CA ILE A 288 3.38 -5.99 0.34
C ILE A 288 4.23 -6.24 1.60
N GLY A 289 3.84 -7.22 2.42
CA GLY A 289 4.60 -7.57 3.62
C GLY A 289 6.03 -8.00 3.29
N LEU A 290 6.20 -8.80 2.24
CA LEU A 290 7.52 -9.24 1.78
C LEU A 290 8.35 -8.08 1.20
N ASN A 291 7.73 -7.18 0.43
CA ASN A 291 8.36 -5.95 -0.07
C ASN A 291 8.96 -5.10 1.07
N ILE A 292 8.19 -4.89 2.15
CA ILE A 292 8.63 -4.13 3.33
C ILE A 292 9.83 -4.83 3.99
N GLY A 293 9.79 -6.15 4.15
CA GLY A 293 10.89 -6.92 4.67
C GLY A 293 12.16 -6.80 3.82
N VAL A 294 12.03 -6.89 2.50
CA VAL A 294 13.15 -6.71 1.56
C VAL A 294 13.70 -5.28 1.66
N MET A 295 12.84 -4.26 1.63
CA MET A 295 13.25 -2.86 1.73
C MET A 295 14.02 -2.60 3.04
N THR A 296 13.55 -3.15 4.16
CA THR A 296 14.19 -3.04 5.47
C THR A 296 15.57 -3.71 5.49
N LEU A 297 15.68 -4.97 5.06
CA LEU A 297 16.97 -5.68 5.09
C LEU A 297 17.98 -5.08 4.11
N ILE A 298 17.55 -4.69 2.92
CA ILE A 298 18.42 -4.02 1.96
C ILE A 298 18.90 -2.68 2.53
N GLY A 299 18.00 -1.86 3.10
CA GLY A 299 18.39 -0.61 3.77
C GLY A 299 19.42 -0.85 4.86
N ARG A 300 19.20 -1.86 5.71
CA ARG A 300 20.13 -2.23 6.78
C ARG A 300 21.50 -2.64 6.24
N PHE A 301 21.57 -3.53 5.25
CA PHE A 301 22.84 -4.00 4.71
C PHE A 301 23.55 -2.95 3.87
N VAL A 302 22.81 -2.05 3.20
CA VAL A 302 23.39 -0.87 2.55
C VAL A 302 24.01 0.06 3.58
N GLY A 303 23.32 0.34 4.69
CA GLY A 303 23.85 1.14 5.79
C GLY A 303 25.10 0.53 6.44
N ALA A 304 25.13 -0.80 6.57
CA ALA A 304 26.27 -1.56 7.09
C ALA A 304 27.42 -1.75 6.08
N GLY A 305 27.24 -1.40 4.82
CA GLY A 305 28.21 -1.64 3.73
C GLY A 305 28.31 -3.12 3.30
N ASP A 306 27.40 -4.00 3.75
CA ASP A 306 27.43 -5.44 3.45
C ASP A 306 26.60 -5.76 2.19
N MET A 307 27.20 -5.50 1.04
CA MET A 307 26.56 -5.78 -0.26
C MET A 307 26.39 -7.28 -0.54
N ALA A 308 27.17 -8.14 0.12
CA ALA A 308 27.04 -9.58 -0.04
C ALA A 308 25.72 -10.07 0.54
N ARG A 309 25.38 -9.65 1.75
CA ARG A 309 24.08 -9.94 2.38
C ARG A 309 22.92 -9.27 1.67
N ALA A 310 23.09 -8.03 1.19
CA ALA A 310 22.07 -7.36 0.38
C ALA A 310 21.68 -8.21 -0.85
N ASN A 311 22.65 -8.80 -1.55
CA ASN A 311 22.37 -9.71 -2.68
C ASN A 311 21.64 -10.99 -2.25
N GLN A 312 21.97 -11.56 -1.10
CA GLN A 312 21.27 -12.73 -0.56
C GLN A 312 19.80 -12.41 -0.23
N VAL A 313 19.51 -11.20 0.27
CA VAL A 313 18.13 -10.75 0.52
C VAL A 313 17.34 -10.69 -0.78
N ILE A 314 17.91 -10.15 -1.86
CA ILE A 314 17.24 -10.08 -3.16
C ILE A 314 16.89 -11.49 -3.65
N SER A 315 17.87 -12.41 -3.64
CA SER A 315 17.64 -13.79 -4.08
C SER A 315 16.60 -14.51 -3.20
N SER A 316 16.68 -14.33 -1.88
CA SER A 316 15.71 -14.90 -0.93
C SER A 316 14.31 -14.33 -1.15
N GLY A 317 14.21 -13.02 -1.38
CA GLY A 317 12.95 -12.33 -1.67
C GLY A 317 12.30 -12.86 -2.95
N LEU A 318 13.07 -12.98 -4.03
CA LEU A 318 12.58 -13.52 -5.31
C LEU A 318 12.13 -14.98 -5.16
N ILE A 319 12.86 -15.83 -4.42
CA ILE A 319 12.47 -17.22 -4.22
C ILE A 319 11.17 -17.31 -3.43
N LEU A 320 11.06 -16.58 -2.31
CA LEU A 320 9.84 -16.59 -1.50
C LEU A 320 8.64 -16.05 -2.27
N SER A 321 8.84 -14.93 -2.97
CA SER A 321 7.75 -14.29 -3.72
C SER A 321 7.28 -15.12 -4.91
N LEU A 322 8.22 -15.61 -5.74
CA LEU A 322 7.89 -16.44 -6.91
C LEU A 322 7.37 -17.80 -6.49
N GLY A 323 7.86 -18.39 -5.38
CA GLY A 323 7.32 -19.62 -4.82
C GLY A 323 5.87 -19.45 -4.36
N TYR A 324 5.58 -18.37 -3.64
CA TYR A 324 4.23 -18.04 -3.19
C TYR A 324 3.30 -17.76 -4.36
N THR A 325 3.67 -16.80 -5.25
CA THR A 325 2.81 -16.42 -6.38
C THR A 325 2.68 -17.54 -7.41
N GLY A 326 3.72 -18.34 -7.63
CA GLY A 326 3.65 -19.51 -8.52
C GLY A 326 2.70 -20.58 -8.00
N THR A 327 2.72 -20.86 -6.68
CA THR A 327 1.75 -21.78 -6.05
C THR A 327 0.32 -21.23 -6.19
N LEU A 328 0.12 -19.96 -5.88
CA LEU A 328 -1.20 -19.34 -5.95
C LEU A 328 -1.71 -19.23 -7.39
N ALA A 329 -0.83 -18.89 -8.35
CA ALA A 329 -1.17 -18.86 -9.77
C ALA A 329 -1.61 -20.24 -10.28
N THR A 330 -0.93 -21.32 -9.83
CA THR A 330 -1.33 -22.68 -10.16
C THR A 330 -2.71 -23.03 -9.60
N LEU A 331 -2.99 -22.67 -8.36
CA LEU A 331 -4.30 -22.86 -7.75
C LEU A 331 -5.38 -22.05 -8.50
N PHE A 332 -5.10 -20.79 -8.81
CA PHE A 332 -6.03 -19.95 -9.55
C PHE A 332 -6.29 -20.46 -10.96
N LEU A 333 -5.27 -21.03 -11.61
CA LEU A 333 -5.43 -21.63 -12.94
C LEU A 333 -6.35 -22.87 -12.90
N ILE A 334 -6.15 -23.76 -11.92
CA ILE A 334 -6.91 -25.00 -11.78
C ILE A 334 -8.36 -24.69 -11.38
N PHE A 335 -8.57 -23.87 -10.36
CA PHE A 335 -9.87 -23.59 -9.76
C PHE A 335 -10.54 -22.31 -10.27
N ARG A 336 -10.06 -21.72 -11.40
CA ARG A 336 -10.54 -20.42 -11.88
C ARG A 336 -12.05 -20.29 -11.99
N VAL A 337 -12.73 -21.33 -12.45
CA VAL A 337 -14.19 -21.31 -12.63
C VAL A 337 -14.88 -21.37 -11.28
N ASP A 338 -14.42 -22.22 -10.37
CA ASP A 338 -14.97 -22.35 -9.02
C ASP A 338 -14.79 -21.04 -8.23
N LEU A 339 -13.63 -20.42 -8.36
CA LEU A 339 -13.33 -19.12 -7.73
C LEU A 339 -14.25 -18.00 -8.24
N ILE A 340 -14.58 -17.98 -9.52
CA ILE A 340 -15.53 -17.02 -10.07
C ILE A 340 -16.94 -17.34 -9.57
N ASN A 341 -17.31 -18.60 -9.49
CA ASN A 341 -18.63 -19.04 -9.01
C ASN A 341 -18.89 -18.70 -7.54
N VAL A 342 -17.86 -18.38 -6.74
CA VAL A 342 -18.04 -17.82 -5.37
C VAL A 342 -18.85 -16.53 -5.39
N PHE A 343 -18.76 -15.76 -6.50
CA PHE A 343 -19.48 -14.51 -6.71
C PHE A 343 -20.77 -14.69 -7.51
N ALA A 344 -21.25 -15.95 -7.70
CA ALA A 344 -22.44 -16.22 -8.48
C ALA A 344 -23.68 -15.53 -7.88
N THR A 345 -24.35 -14.78 -8.72
CA THR A 345 -25.65 -14.15 -8.42
C THR A 345 -26.73 -14.71 -9.34
N PRO A 346 -28.02 -14.66 -8.94
CA PRO A 346 -29.14 -15.08 -9.81
C PRO A 346 -29.38 -14.08 -10.96
N ASP A 347 -28.36 -13.48 -11.53
CA ASP A 347 -28.42 -12.55 -12.63
C ASP A 347 -28.33 -13.29 -13.97
N GLU A 348 -29.16 -12.93 -14.94
CA GLU A 348 -29.16 -13.50 -16.30
C GLU A 348 -27.80 -13.32 -16.99
N HIS A 349 -27.09 -12.23 -16.68
CA HIS A 349 -25.78 -11.92 -17.27
C HIS A 349 -24.60 -12.61 -16.59
N PHE A 350 -24.79 -13.36 -15.49
CA PHE A 350 -23.67 -14.00 -14.79
C PHE A 350 -22.91 -15.00 -15.68
N GLY A 351 -23.57 -15.60 -16.65
CA GLY A 351 -22.92 -16.48 -17.65
C GLY A 351 -21.82 -15.76 -18.45
N GLU A 352 -22.13 -14.54 -18.94
CA GLU A 352 -21.20 -13.70 -19.69
C GLU A 352 -20.06 -13.17 -18.78
N ILE A 353 -20.41 -12.75 -17.55
CA ILE A 353 -19.43 -12.31 -16.54
C ILE A 353 -18.44 -13.44 -16.26
N ARG A 354 -18.92 -14.69 -16.07
CA ARG A 354 -18.08 -15.85 -15.79
C ARG A 354 -17.13 -16.17 -16.94
N GLU A 355 -17.62 -16.13 -18.18
CA GLU A 355 -16.79 -16.38 -19.36
C GLU A 355 -15.67 -15.36 -19.48
N LEU A 356 -16.00 -14.07 -19.41
CA LEU A 356 -15.02 -12.98 -19.48
C LEU A 356 -14.02 -13.03 -18.32
N ALA A 357 -14.51 -13.18 -17.09
CA ALA A 357 -13.65 -13.28 -15.90
C ALA A 357 -12.72 -14.51 -15.96
N SER A 358 -13.18 -15.62 -16.52
CA SER A 358 -12.34 -16.82 -16.68
C SER A 358 -11.13 -16.58 -17.60
N ILE A 359 -11.30 -15.81 -18.67
CA ILE A 359 -10.18 -15.41 -19.55
C ILE A 359 -9.30 -14.38 -18.84
N MET A 360 -9.88 -13.42 -18.14
CA MET A 360 -9.12 -12.40 -17.39
C MET A 360 -8.30 -13.03 -16.26
N MET A 361 -8.77 -14.09 -15.61
CA MET A 361 -8.02 -14.86 -14.61
C MET A 361 -6.73 -15.47 -15.18
N LEU A 362 -6.67 -15.82 -16.48
CA LEU A 362 -5.42 -16.24 -17.12
C LEU A 362 -4.38 -15.10 -17.14
N GLY A 363 -4.84 -13.88 -17.42
CA GLY A 363 -3.99 -12.69 -17.31
C GLY A 363 -3.50 -12.48 -15.88
N LEU A 364 -4.38 -12.59 -14.88
CA LEU A 364 -4.03 -12.50 -13.46
C LEU A 364 -2.92 -13.50 -13.10
N THR A 365 -3.07 -14.78 -13.43
CA THR A 365 -2.04 -15.81 -13.11
C THR A 365 -0.69 -15.50 -13.76
N THR A 366 -0.69 -14.81 -14.89
CA THR A 366 0.54 -14.40 -15.59
C THR A 366 1.20 -13.19 -14.91
N TYR A 367 0.42 -12.13 -14.61
CA TYR A 367 1.03 -10.92 -14.07
C TYR A 367 1.31 -10.97 -12.56
N MET A 368 0.67 -11.85 -11.78
CA MET A 368 1.03 -12.08 -10.37
C MET A 368 2.53 -12.35 -10.18
N MET A 369 3.14 -13.11 -11.09
CA MET A 369 4.58 -13.37 -11.04
C MET A 369 5.38 -12.12 -11.42
N ALA A 370 4.88 -11.31 -12.35
CA ALA A 370 5.49 -10.03 -12.69
C ALA A 370 5.41 -9.05 -11.50
N ASP A 371 4.27 -8.98 -10.80
CA ASP A 371 4.09 -8.17 -9.59
C ASP A 371 5.05 -8.59 -8.48
N ALA A 372 5.26 -9.90 -8.30
CA ALA A 372 6.25 -10.40 -7.35
C ALA A 372 7.66 -9.83 -7.66
N ILE A 373 8.06 -9.84 -8.93
CA ILE A 373 9.34 -9.28 -9.35
C ILE A 373 9.37 -7.76 -9.14
N ILE A 374 8.31 -7.04 -9.52
CA ILE A 374 8.22 -5.58 -9.34
C ILE A 374 8.34 -5.19 -7.88
N LEU A 375 7.60 -5.87 -6.99
CA LEU A 375 7.60 -5.57 -5.57
C LEU A 375 8.95 -5.86 -4.91
N ILE A 376 9.58 -6.99 -5.20
CA ILE A 376 10.89 -7.35 -4.62
C ILE A 376 11.99 -6.45 -5.17
N CYS A 377 12.06 -6.27 -6.49
CA CYS A 377 13.06 -5.40 -7.09
C CYS A 377 12.84 -3.93 -6.69
N GLY A 378 11.59 -3.47 -6.64
CA GLY A 378 11.22 -2.13 -6.18
C GLY A 378 11.57 -1.91 -4.72
N GLY A 379 11.26 -2.87 -3.83
CA GLY A 379 11.63 -2.83 -2.43
C GLY A 379 13.15 -2.74 -2.23
N ALA A 380 13.91 -3.55 -2.97
CA ALA A 380 15.37 -3.54 -2.94
C ALA A 380 15.95 -2.19 -3.41
N LEU A 381 15.45 -1.66 -4.52
CA LEU A 381 15.90 -0.37 -5.06
C LEU A 381 15.52 0.81 -4.13
N ARG A 382 14.30 0.79 -3.52
CA ARG A 382 13.91 1.81 -2.52
C ARG A 382 14.76 1.71 -1.27
N GLY A 383 15.02 0.51 -0.76
CA GLY A 383 15.91 0.27 0.36
C GLY A 383 17.35 0.77 0.12
N ALA A 384 17.81 0.70 -1.12
CA ALA A 384 19.10 1.21 -1.57
C ALA A 384 19.10 2.72 -1.93
N GLY A 385 17.94 3.39 -1.93
CA GLY A 385 17.81 4.82 -2.22
C GLY A 385 17.73 5.20 -3.71
N ASP A 386 17.53 4.25 -4.63
CA ASP A 386 17.40 4.52 -6.08
C ASP A 386 15.96 4.95 -6.46
N THR A 387 15.33 5.77 -5.61
CA THR A 387 13.92 6.16 -5.70
C THR A 387 13.59 7.01 -6.92
N ARG A 388 14.50 7.90 -7.34
CA ARG A 388 14.30 8.74 -8.54
C ARG A 388 14.14 7.90 -9.80
N TRP A 389 14.97 6.88 -9.95
CA TRP A 389 14.88 6.01 -11.12
C TRP A 389 13.54 5.25 -11.13
N ILE A 390 13.12 4.73 -9.97
CA ILE A 390 11.83 4.06 -9.83
C ILE A 390 10.70 5.00 -10.20
N MET A 391 10.68 6.21 -9.64
CA MET A 391 9.66 7.22 -9.94
C MET A 391 9.51 7.46 -11.45
N PHE A 392 10.61 7.80 -12.12
CA PHE A 392 10.55 8.09 -13.56
C PHE A 392 10.12 6.87 -14.37
N THR A 393 10.66 5.70 -14.07
CA THR A 393 10.36 4.48 -14.82
C THR A 393 8.93 4.02 -14.59
N SER A 394 8.51 3.91 -13.34
CA SER A 394 7.16 3.48 -12.98
C SER A 394 6.11 4.43 -13.55
N THR A 395 6.25 5.73 -13.28
CA THR A 395 5.32 6.74 -13.78
C THR A 395 5.24 6.73 -15.32
N SER A 396 6.39 6.70 -16.01
CA SER A 396 6.40 6.70 -17.47
C SER A 396 5.69 5.48 -18.06
N VAL A 397 5.94 4.28 -17.51
CA VAL A 397 5.33 3.04 -18.01
C VAL A 397 3.81 3.04 -17.75
N HIS A 398 3.36 3.48 -16.58
CA HIS A 398 1.94 3.57 -16.26
C HIS A 398 1.20 4.60 -17.13
N TRP A 399 1.80 5.77 -17.38
CA TRP A 399 1.21 6.78 -18.27
C TRP A 399 1.19 6.31 -19.73
N LEU A 400 2.23 5.63 -20.20
CA LEU A 400 2.22 5.00 -21.54
C LEU A 400 1.09 3.96 -21.66
N MET A 401 0.85 3.18 -20.59
CA MET A 401 -0.29 2.25 -20.54
C MET A 401 -1.63 3.00 -20.64
N LEU A 402 -1.81 4.10 -19.91
CA LEU A 402 -3.05 4.89 -20.03
C LEU A 402 -3.26 5.47 -21.42
N ILE A 403 -2.20 5.95 -22.05
CA ILE A 403 -2.28 6.43 -23.44
C ILE A 403 -2.68 5.27 -24.36
N ALA A 404 -2.08 4.09 -24.19
CA ALA A 404 -2.46 2.91 -24.96
C ALA A 404 -3.93 2.51 -24.71
N GLN A 405 -4.38 2.56 -23.45
CA GLN A 405 -5.78 2.30 -23.09
C GLN A 405 -6.75 3.29 -23.76
N TYR A 406 -6.38 4.57 -23.81
CA TYR A 406 -7.19 5.56 -24.51
C TYR A 406 -7.37 5.20 -25.99
N PHE A 407 -6.29 4.79 -26.68
CA PHE A 407 -6.39 4.36 -28.08
C PHE A 407 -7.23 3.10 -28.21
N VAL A 408 -7.00 2.08 -27.36
CA VAL A 408 -7.71 0.80 -27.41
C VAL A 408 -9.21 0.98 -27.15
N ILE A 409 -9.56 1.69 -26.08
CA ILE A 409 -10.96 1.81 -25.64
C ILE A 409 -11.72 2.87 -26.44
N VAL A 410 -11.14 4.07 -26.59
CA VAL A 410 -11.88 5.24 -27.13
C VAL A 410 -11.74 5.35 -28.64
N LYS A 411 -10.53 5.22 -29.17
CA LYS A 411 -10.27 5.43 -30.61
C LYS A 411 -10.58 4.19 -31.46
N TRP A 412 -10.06 3.04 -31.08
CA TRP A 412 -10.21 1.80 -31.87
C TRP A 412 -11.45 1.00 -31.45
N ARG A 413 -12.06 1.33 -30.29
CA ARG A 413 -13.20 0.62 -29.72
C ARG A 413 -12.99 -0.90 -29.70
N ALA A 414 -11.76 -1.30 -29.39
CA ALA A 414 -11.39 -2.72 -29.27
C ALA A 414 -12.08 -3.33 -28.05
N GLY A 415 -12.25 -4.64 -28.09
CA GLY A 415 -12.94 -5.37 -27.00
C GLY A 415 -12.19 -5.33 -25.66
N PRO A 416 -12.89 -5.64 -24.53
CA PRO A 416 -12.35 -5.53 -23.18
C PRO A 416 -11.11 -6.42 -22.94
N LEU A 417 -11.02 -7.57 -23.63
CA LEU A 417 -9.87 -8.45 -23.53
C LEU A 417 -8.60 -7.82 -24.10
N VAL A 418 -8.69 -7.00 -25.17
CA VAL A 418 -7.52 -6.27 -25.71
C VAL A 418 -7.00 -5.28 -24.67
N SER A 419 -7.89 -4.51 -24.05
CA SER A 419 -7.56 -3.59 -22.96
C SER A 419 -6.93 -4.34 -21.78
N TRP A 420 -7.48 -5.47 -21.37
CA TRP A 420 -6.94 -6.30 -20.31
C TRP A 420 -5.51 -6.78 -20.61
N TRP A 421 -5.27 -7.29 -21.81
CA TRP A 421 -3.94 -7.76 -22.18
C TRP A 421 -2.92 -6.63 -22.29
N VAL A 422 -3.32 -5.41 -22.68
CA VAL A 422 -2.45 -4.22 -22.62
C VAL A 422 -1.99 -3.95 -21.19
N PHE A 423 -2.90 -4.06 -20.21
CA PHE A 423 -2.55 -3.93 -18.79
C PHE A 423 -1.58 -5.03 -18.33
N VAL A 424 -1.83 -6.29 -18.68
CA VAL A 424 -0.95 -7.43 -18.35
C VAL A 424 0.45 -7.25 -18.94
N VAL A 425 0.55 -6.88 -20.23
CA VAL A 425 1.83 -6.66 -20.92
C VAL A 425 2.61 -5.52 -20.28
N MET A 426 1.93 -4.47 -19.82
CA MET A 426 2.58 -3.37 -19.10
C MET A 426 3.24 -3.87 -17.81
N LEU A 427 2.55 -4.65 -16.99
CA LEU A 427 3.11 -5.19 -15.75
C LEU A 427 4.31 -6.11 -16.02
N ILE A 428 4.20 -6.99 -17.02
CA ILE A 428 5.32 -7.86 -17.41
C ILE A 428 6.52 -7.02 -17.87
N SER A 429 6.28 -5.99 -18.69
CA SER A 429 7.34 -5.08 -19.17
C SER A 429 8.02 -4.36 -18.01
N LEU A 430 7.24 -3.87 -17.05
CA LEU A 430 7.75 -3.19 -15.86
C LEU A 430 8.61 -4.14 -15.00
N ALA A 431 8.20 -5.40 -14.85
CA ALA A 431 8.96 -6.43 -14.15
C ALA A 431 10.34 -6.64 -14.77
N PHE A 432 10.40 -6.77 -16.11
CA PHE A 432 11.68 -6.89 -16.83
C PHE A 432 12.56 -5.66 -16.65
N ILE A 433 12.00 -4.46 -16.73
CA ILE A 433 12.74 -3.21 -16.56
C ILE A 433 13.32 -3.10 -15.14
N TYR A 434 12.53 -3.45 -14.11
CA TYR A 434 12.98 -3.42 -12.71
C TYR A 434 14.06 -4.47 -12.45
N ALA A 435 13.86 -5.70 -12.92
CA ALA A 435 14.85 -6.76 -12.83
C ALA A 435 16.16 -6.37 -13.54
N ALA A 436 16.07 -5.86 -14.77
CA ALA A 436 17.24 -5.39 -15.51
C ALA A 436 18.01 -4.30 -14.76
N ARG A 437 17.31 -3.32 -14.14
CA ARG A 437 17.94 -2.27 -13.33
C ARG A 437 18.67 -2.86 -12.13
N LEU A 438 18.00 -3.76 -11.41
CA LEU A 438 18.55 -4.37 -10.20
C LEU A 438 19.80 -5.21 -10.53
N PHE A 439 19.73 -6.08 -11.53
CA PHE A 439 20.82 -6.97 -11.90
C PHE A 439 22.00 -6.27 -12.59
N ARG A 440 21.77 -5.17 -13.32
CA ARG A 440 22.85 -4.33 -13.85
C ARG A 440 23.73 -3.69 -12.76
N GLY A 441 23.30 -3.72 -11.52
CA GLY A 441 24.09 -3.38 -10.33
C GLY A 441 24.48 -1.92 -10.18
N ARG A 442 23.94 -1.00 -10.97
CA ARG A 442 24.27 0.45 -10.89
C ARG A 442 23.94 1.05 -9.52
N TRP A 443 22.96 0.52 -8.82
CA TRP A 443 22.58 0.95 -7.46
C TRP A 443 23.63 0.62 -6.41
N ARG A 444 24.53 -0.36 -6.68
CA ARG A 444 25.61 -0.81 -5.78
C ARG A 444 26.89 0.02 -5.89
N GLN A 445 26.98 0.95 -6.83
CA GLN A 445 28.18 1.76 -7.02
C GLN A 445 28.49 2.56 -5.76
N PRO A 446 29.73 2.49 -5.21
CA PRO A 446 30.11 3.17 -3.97
C PRO A 446 29.81 4.66 -3.96
N GLU A 447 30.05 5.34 -5.08
CA GLU A 447 29.76 6.76 -5.26
C GLU A 447 28.26 7.09 -5.12
N ARG A 448 27.37 6.23 -5.62
CA ARG A 448 25.92 6.39 -5.49
C ARG A 448 25.47 6.15 -4.07
N LEU A 449 25.97 5.09 -3.44
CA LEU A 449 25.65 4.79 -2.05
C LEU A 449 26.15 5.91 -1.12
N ALA A 450 27.34 6.43 -1.36
CA ALA A 450 27.86 7.59 -0.61
C ALA A 450 26.92 8.81 -0.74
N ARG A 451 26.42 9.13 -1.95
CA ARG A 451 25.46 10.22 -2.16
C ARG A 451 24.11 9.97 -1.46
N VAL A 452 23.67 8.72 -1.44
CA VAL A 452 22.43 8.35 -0.74
C VAL A 452 22.56 8.55 0.75
N MET A 453 23.74 8.26 1.32
CA MET A 453 24.04 8.41 2.75
C MET A 453 24.37 9.84 3.17
N GLN A 454 24.60 10.78 2.25
CA GLN A 454 24.82 12.20 2.55
C GLN A 454 23.56 12.88 3.07
N GLU A 455 23.69 13.63 4.15
CA GLU A 455 22.69 14.50 4.80
C GLU A 455 22.62 15.90 4.22
#